data_b85ffd91eca29027da1d4f6428fbd97c
#
_entry.id   b85ffd91eca29027da1d4f6428fbd97c
#
_cell.length_a   1.000
_cell.length_b   1.000
_cell.length_c   1.000
_cell.angle_alpha   90.00
_cell.angle_beta   90.00
_cell.angle_gamma   90.00
#
_symmetry.space_group_name_H-M   'P 1'
#
loop_
_entity.id
_entity.type
_entity.pdbx_description
1 polymer ?
#
loop_
_entity_poly.entity_id
_entity_poly.type
_entity_poly.pdbx_seq_one_letter_code
_entity_poly.pdbx_strand_id
1 'polypeptide(L)'
;MYIISRKIVLSMIFVFSLSGCATVVTSITAQLAEDLSWSILNSNDVETVKEAIPAYLVMIDSFLRSSPDDPALLMAASSLNGAFAIFTDEDRSKLLTTKSLDYAARAACVSNPSLCGATEAKFEDLQTDIDQLGVEDVQFAYTLAVAWASWMQANSDDWNAIAQLSKVKY
;
A
#
# COMPACT_ATOMS: atom_id res chain seq x y z
N MET A 1 44.30 -27.06 21.72
CA MET A 1 43.34 -26.03 22.16
C MET A 1 43.17 -24.87 21.18
N TYR A 2 44.19 -24.51 20.39
CA TYR A 2 44.18 -23.39 19.44
C TYR A 2 43.32 -23.65 18.14
N ILE A 3 43.27 -24.90 17.67
CA ILE A 3 42.60 -25.28 16.40
C ILE A 3 41.05 -25.26 16.56
N ILE A 4 40.56 -25.61 17.75
CA ILE A 4 39.12 -25.63 18.04
C ILE A 4 38.57 -24.20 18.12
N SER A 5 39.31 -23.28 18.72
CA SER A 5 38.95 -21.86 18.81
C SER A 5 38.86 -21.20 17.43
N ARG A 6 39.78 -21.52 16.53
CA ARG A 6 39.80 -20.97 15.16
C ARG A 6 38.60 -21.46 14.28
N LYS A 7 38.18 -22.71 14.46
CA LYS A 7 36.96 -23.24 13.74
C LYS A 7 35.68 -22.65 14.27
N ILE A 8 35.58 -22.38 15.58
CA ILE A 8 34.42 -21.74 16.21
C ILE A 8 34.29 -20.28 15.74
N VAL A 9 35.41 -19.54 15.67
CA VAL A 9 35.42 -18.16 15.19
C VAL A 9 35.07 -18.07 13.71
N LEU A 10 35.58 -18.99 12.85
CA LEU A 10 35.21 -19.05 11.43
C LEU A 10 33.72 -19.40 11.23
N SER A 11 33.18 -20.32 12.01
CA SER A 11 31.75 -20.69 11.97
C SER A 11 30.86 -19.54 12.42
N MET A 12 31.27 -18.75 13.42
CA MET A 12 30.53 -17.62 13.92
C MET A 12 30.50 -16.45 12.93
N ILE A 13 31.61 -16.20 12.21
CA ILE A 13 31.69 -15.21 11.13
C ILE A 13 30.79 -15.61 9.95
N PHE A 14 30.73 -16.91 9.60
CA PHE A 14 29.88 -17.40 8.51
C PHE A 14 28.39 -17.29 8.82
N VAL A 15 27.97 -17.49 10.06
CA VAL A 15 26.56 -17.32 10.50
C VAL A 15 26.13 -15.84 10.51
N PHE A 16 27.04 -14.91 10.87
CA PHE A 16 26.76 -13.48 10.84
C PHE A 16 26.63 -12.90 9.42
N SER A 17 27.27 -13.52 8.43
CA SER A 17 27.21 -13.07 7.02
C SER A 17 25.90 -13.39 6.32
N LEU A 18 25.10 -14.36 6.82
CA LEU A 18 23.83 -14.75 6.20
C LEU A 18 22.62 -13.92 6.68
N SER A 19 22.74 -13.23 7.80
CA SER A 19 21.62 -12.48 8.39
C SER A 19 21.37 -11.10 7.74
N GLY A 20 22.33 -10.59 6.95
CA GLY A 20 22.29 -9.26 6.38
C GLY A 20 21.48 -9.12 5.05
N CYS A 21 21.29 -10.20 4.32
CA CYS A 21 20.72 -10.10 2.96
C CYS A 21 19.18 -9.94 2.95
N ALA A 22 18.46 -10.47 3.93
CA ALA A 22 16.99 -10.43 3.92
C ALA A 22 16.43 -9.01 4.11
N THR A 23 17.00 -8.25 5.03
CA THR A 23 16.57 -6.86 5.34
C THR A 23 16.90 -5.88 4.20
N VAL A 24 17.99 -6.10 3.47
CA VAL A 24 18.39 -5.25 2.33
C VAL A 24 17.46 -5.46 1.13
N VAL A 25 17.04 -6.71 0.88
CA VAL A 25 16.16 -7.02 -0.26
C VAL A 25 14.76 -6.42 -0.06
N THR A 26 14.19 -6.45 1.15
CA THR A 26 12.86 -5.87 1.42
C THR A 26 12.85 -4.35 1.28
N SER A 27 13.91 -3.66 1.72
CA SER A 27 14.01 -2.20 1.57
C SER A 27 14.17 -1.77 0.10
N ILE A 28 14.90 -2.53 -0.70
CA ILE A 28 15.07 -2.24 -2.14
C ILE A 28 13.76 -2.42 -2.91
N THR A 29 12.98 -3.45 -2.60
CA THR A 29 11.68 -3.68 -3.29
C THR A 29 10.64 -2.64 -2.93
N ALA A 30 10.58 -2.20 -1.67
CA ALA A 30 9.69 -1.13 -1.24
C ALA A 30 10.07 0.21 -1.90
N GLN A 31 11.36 0.57 -1.90
CA GLN A 31 11.86 1.78 -2.56
C GLN A 31 11.57 1.76 -4.08
N LEU A 32 11.81 0.64 -4.74
CA LEU A 32 11.50 0.49 -6.16
C LEU A 32 10.01 0.67 -6.46
N ALA A 33 9.13 0.13 -5.61
CA ALA A 33 7.70 0.26 -5.77
C ALA A 33 7.24 1.72 -5.58
N GLU A 34 7.81 2.43 -4.61
CA GLU A 34 7.54 3.85 -4.37
C GLU A 34 8.02 4.72 -5.55
N ASP A 35 9.27 4.56 -5.98
CA ASP A 35 9.86 5.30 -7.11
C ASP A 35 9.09 5.06 -8.41
N LEU A 36 8.63 3.82 -8.62
CA LEU A 36 7.82 3.46 -9.77
C LEU A 36 6.44 4.09 -9.73
N SER A 37 5.78 4.03 -8.57
CA SER A 37 4.49 4.68 -8.36
C SER A 37 4.59 6.19 -8.62
N TRP A 38 5.62 6.83 -8.07
CA TRP A 38 5.88 8.24 -8.30
C TRP A 38 6.10 8.55 -9.78
N SER A 39 6.93 7.76 -10.47
CA SER A 39 7.23 7.95 -11.91
C SER A 39 5.99 7.82 -12.79
N ILE A 40 5.09 6.88 -12.46
CA ILE A 40 3.83 6.67 -13.17
C ILE A 40 2.88 7.84 -12.93
N LEU A 41 2.70 8.24 -11.68
CA LEU A 41 1.75 9.30 -11.32
C LEU A 41 2.20 10.71 -11.78
N ASN A 42 3.49 10.91 -12.00
CA ASN A 42 4.06 12.19 -12.44
C ASN A 42 4.52 12.19 -13.92
N SER A 43 4.24 11.13 -14.68
CA SER A 43 4.56 11.08 -16.10
C SER A 43 3.67 12.03 -16.91
N ASN A 44 4.25 12.70 -17.89
CA ASN A 44 3.52 13.50 -18.87
C ASN A 44 3.17 12.71 -20.16
N ASP A 45 3.61 11.46 -20.26
CA ASP A 45 3.26 10.53 -21.34
C ASP A 45 2.18 9.54 -20.85
N VAL A 46 0.95 9.98 -20.96
CA VAL A 46 -0.24 9.25 -20.45
C VAL A 46 -0.43 7.91 -21.18
N GLU A 47 -0.11 7.83 -22.48
CA GLU A 47 -0.30 6.59 -23.24
C GLU A 47 0.70 5.52 -22.81
N THR A 48 1.98 5.88 -22.68
CA THR A 48 3.00 4.96 -22.14
C THR A 48 2.63 4.48 -20.72
N VAL A 49 2.15 5.38 -19.87
CA VAL A 49 1.71 5.02 -18.51
C VAL A 49 0.56 4.03 -18.54
N LYS A 50 -0.48 4.30 -19.33
CA LYS A 50 -1.67 3.43 -19.46
C LYS A 50 -1.30 2.02 -19.92
N GLU A 51 -0.37 1.89 -20.87
CA GLU A 51 0.10 0.60 -21.38
C GLU A 51 1.00 -0.15 -20.38
N ALA A 52 1.77 0.58 -19.58
CA ALA A 52 2.72 0.00 -18.64
C ALA A 52 2.08 -0.44 -17.31
N ILE A 53 1.11 0.28 -16.77
CA ILE A 53 0.52 0.02 -15.44
C ILE A 53 0.08 -1.44 -15.25
N PRO A 54 -0.58 -2.13 -16.20
CA PRO A 54 -0.98 -3.53 -16.00
C PRO A 54 0.15 -4.47 -15.62
N ALA A 55 1.35 -4.28 -16.21
CA ALA A 55 2.52 -5.09 -15.86
C ALA A 55 3.00 -4.80 -14.43
N TYR A 56 2.96 -3.56 -14.01
CA TYR A 56 3.36 -3.16 -12.66
C TYR A 56 2.37 -3.62 -11.59
N LEU A 57 1.07 -3.68 -11.89
CA LEU A 57 0.08 -4.26 -10.97
C LEU A 57 0.41 -5.73 -10.66
N VAL A 58 0.74 -6.52 -11.69
CA VAL A 58 1.14 -7.92 -11.50
C VAL A 58 2.44 -8.03 -10.69
N MET A 59 3.40 -7.14 -10.96
CA MET A 59 4.67 -7.12 -10.23
C MET A 59 4.48 -6.78 -8.74
N ILE A 60 3.69 -5.77 -8.40
CA ILE A 60 3.40 -5.40 -7.02
C ILE A 60 2.63 -6.51 -6.30
N ASP A 61 1.64 -7.13 -6.94
CA ASP A 61 0.92 -8.29 -6.39
C ASP A 61 1.90 -9.44 -6.06
N SER A 62 2.97 -9.61 -6.88
CA SER A 62 4.02 -10.60 -6.63
C SER A 62 4.88 -10.24 -5.41
N PHE A 63 5.22 -8.97 -5.23
CA PHE A 63 5.98 -8.50 -4.05
C PHE A 63 5.16 -8.63 -2.77
N LEU A 64 3.88 -8.27 -2.81
CA LEU A 64 2.96 -8.42 -1.68
C LEU A 64 2.73 -9.88 -1.28
N ARG A 65 2.93 -10.85 -2.19
CA ARG A 65 2.93 -12.27 -1.81
C ARG A 65 4.07 -12.63 -0.85
N SER A 66 5.23 -11.99 -1.01
CA SER A 66 6.42 -12.22 -0.17
C SER A 66 6.44 -11.34 1.08
N SER A 67 5.81 -10.17 1.01
CA SER A 67 5.76 -9.19 2.09
C SER A 67 4.34 -8.59 2.19
N PRO A 68 3.35 -9.37 2.68
CA PRO A 68 1.93 -9.02 2.58
C PRO A 68 1.54 -7.79 3.39
N ASP A 69 2.30 -7.47 4.43
CA ASP A 69 2.03 -6.37 5.37
C ASP A 69 3.09 -5.27 5.28
N ASP A 70 3.80 -5.16 4.14
CA ASP A 70 4.70 -4.03 3.90
C ASP A 70 3.86 -2.79 3.54
N PRO A 71 3.86 -1.73 4.39
CA PRO A 71 2.98 -0.58 4.20
C PRO A 71 3.34 0.23 2.94
N ALA A 72 4.61 0.28 2.53
CA ALA A 72 5.02 0.98 1.32
C ALA A 72 4.54 0.26 0.06
N LEU A 73 4.65 -1.09 0.02
CA LEU A 73 4.11 -1.90 -1.06
C LEU A 73 2.58 -1.80 -1.15
N LEU A 74 1.90 -1.79 -0.01
CA LEU A 74 0.45 -1.65 0.06
C LEU A 74 0.00 -0.27 -0.46
N MET A 75 0.67 0.82 -0.06
CA MET A 75 0.39 2.16 -0.59
C MET A 75 0.65 2.26 -2.09
N ALA A 76 1.76 1.70 -2.59
CA ALA A 76 2.06 1.68 -4.02
C ALA A 76 1.01 0.89 -4.81
N ALA A 77 0.58 -0.28 -4.29
CA ALA A 77 -0.47 -1.08 -4.89
C ALA A 77 -1.81 -0.34 -4.93
N SER A 78 -2.17 0.37 -3.83
CA SER A 78 -3.34 1.22 -3.78
C SER A 78 -3.30 2.30 -4.85
N SER A 79 -2.23 3.09 -4.88
CA SER A 79 -2.06 4.21 -5.81
C SER A 79 -2.11 3.78 -7.27
N LEU A 80 -1.44 2.67 -7.62
CA LEU A 80 -1.41 2.16 -9.00
C LEU A 80 -2.77 1.61 -9.44
N ASN A 81 -3.49 0.88 -8.57
CA ASN A 81 -4.84 0.40 -8.89
C ASN A 81 -5.80 1.58 -9.09
N GLY A 82 -5.77 2.59 -8.19
CA GLY A 82 -6.58 3.79 -8.32
C GLY A 82 -6.27 4.61 -9.59
N ALA A 83 -4.99 4.80 -9.90
CA ALA A 83 -4.57 5.50 -11.11
C ALA A 83 -4.99 4.77 -12.39
N PHE A 84 -4.89 3.44 -12.42
CA PHE A 84 -5.28 2.67 -13.60
C PHE A 84 -6.80 2.63 -13.81
N ALA A 85 -7.59 2.71 -12.74
CA ALA A 85 -9.05 2.71 -12.83
C ALA A 85 -9.61 3.80 -13.76
N ILE A 86 -8.92 4.95 -13.83
CA ILE A 86 -9.32 6.10 -14.68
C ILE A 86 -9.30 5.77 -16.17
N PHE A 87 -8.48 4.80 -16.58
CA PHE A 87 -8.27 4.40 -17.98
C PHE A 87 -9.12 3.19 -18.40
N THR A 88 -10.03 2.73 -17.54
CA THR A 88 -10.77 1.49 -17.77
C THR A 88 -12.28 1.73 -17.87
N ASP A 89 -13.01 0.72 -18.35
CA ASP A 89 -14.46 0.71 -18.32
C ASP A 89 -15.00 0.66 -16.88
N GLU A 90 -16.32 0.85 -16.73
CA GLU A 90 -17.00 0.96 -15.46
C GLU A 90 -16.80 -0.28 -14.57
N ASP A 91 -16.99 -1.49 -15.11
CA ASP A 91 -16.87 -2.73 -14.33
C ASP A 91 -15.45 -2.92 -13.82
N ARG A 92 -14.46 -2.67 -14.68
CA ARG A 92 -13.07 -2.77 -14.32
C ARG A 92 -12.63 -1.64 -13.36
N SER A 93 -13.18 -0.44 -13.52
CA SER A 93 -12.96 0.68 -12.60
C SER A 93 -13.46 0.35 -11.20
N LYS A 94 -14.67 -0.21 -11.06
CA LYS A 94 -15.22 -0.69 -9.77
C LYS A 94 -14.31 -1.73 -9.12
N LEU A 95 -13.80 -2.70 -9.91
CA LEU A 95 -12.86 -3.72 -9.41
C LEU A 95 -11.55 -3.10 -8.93
N LEU A 96 -10.94 -2.21 -9.71
CA LEU A 96 -9.64 -1.62 -9.40
C LEU A 96 -9.72 -0.66 -8.21
N THR A 97 -10.76 0.15 -8.11
CA THR A 97 -10.97 1.04 -6.96
C THR A 97 -11.27 0.27 -5.67
N THR A 98 -11.95 -0.88 -5.76
CA THR A 98 -12.14 -1.79 -4.62
C THR A 98 -10.81 -2.37 -4.15
N LYS A 99 -9.94 -2.83 -5.07
CA LYS A 99 -8.59 -3.29 -4.71
C LYS A 99 -7.73 -2.16 -4.13
N SER A 100 -7.82 -0.95 -4.71
CA SER A 100 -7.13 0.23 -4.22
C SER A 100 -7.52 0.53 -2.77
N LEU A 101 -8.80 0.52 -2.46
CA LEU A 101 -9.31 0.76 -1.10
C LEU A 101 -8.87 -0.34 -0.11
N ASP A 102 -8.91 -1.61 -0.51
CA ASP A 102 -8.42 -2.72 0.33
C ASP A 102 -6.94 -2.55 0.68
N TYR A 103 -6.10 -2.26 -0.30
CA TYR A 103 -4.66 -2.03 -0.05
C TYR A 103 -4.42 -0.81 0.84
N ALA A 104 -5.13 0.30 0.62
CA ALA A 104 -5.01 1.50 1.45
C ALA A 104 -5.46 1.24 2.89
N ALA A 105 -6.58 0.55 3.10
CA ALA A 105 -7.07 0.19 4.42
C ALA A 105 -6.09 -0.72 5.17
N ARG A 106 -5.49 -1.69 4.48
CA ARG A 106 -4.45 -2.54 5.06
C ARG A 106 -3.19 -1.75 5.39
N ALA A 107 -2.72 -0.86 4.52
CA ALA A 107 -1.56 -0.01 4.79
C ALA A 107 -1.79 0.86 6.03
N ALA A 108 -2.95 1.48 6.13
CA ALA A 108 -3.35 2.31 7.27
C ALA A 108 -3.40 1.48 8.57
N CYS A 109 -4.02 0.31 8.55
CA CYS A 109 -4.11 -0.60 9.70
C CYS A 109 -2.73 -1.10 10.17
N VAL A 110 -1.81 -1.42 9.25
CA VAL A 110 -0.44 -1.84 9.60
C VAL A 110 0.35 -0.68 10.21
N SER A 111 0.16 0.53 9.71
CA SER A 111 0.83 1.73 10.23
C SER A 111 0.29 2.12 11.61
N ASN A 112 -1.01 2.18 11.75
CA ASN A 112 -1.67 2.56 12.99
C ASN A 112 -2.90 1.66 13.26
N PRO A 113 -2.87 0.84 14.32
CA PRO A 113 -3.97 -0.08 14.65
C PRO A 113 -5.33 0.59 14.89
N SER A 114 -5.38 1.88 15.22
CA SER A 114 -6.64 2.61 15.36
C SER A 114 -7.38 2.77 14.03
N LEU A 115 -6.67 2.72 12.90
CA LEU A 115 -7.24 2.78 11.56
C LEU A 115 -7.72 1.42 11.03
N CYS A 116 -7.54 0.34 11.80
CA CYS A 116 -8.08 -0.97 11.42
C CYS A 116 -9.62 -0.94 11.41
N GLY A 117 -10.22 -1.33 10.27
CA GLY A 117 -11.66 -1.32 10.11
C GLY A 117 -12.29 0.07 9.91
N ALA A 118 -11.49 1.09 9.58
CA ALA A 118 -11.96 2.47 9.38
C ALA A 118 -13.13 2.56 8.37
N THR A 119 -13.13 1.74 7.33
CA THR A 119 -14.19 1.72 6.30
C THR A 119 -15.54 1.24 6.83
N GLU A 120 -15.55 0.35 7.81
CA GLU A 120 -16.74 -0.21 8.44
C GLU A 120 -17.16 0.55 9.73
N ALA A 121 -16.24 1.31 10.33
CA ALA A 121 -16.45 2.03 11.58
C ALA A 121 -17.63 3.02 11.46
N LYS A 122 -18.29 3.31 12.58
CA LYS A 122 -19.26 4.41 12.63
C LYS A 122 -18.52 5.74 12.53
N PHE A 123 -19.22 6.78 12.08
CA PHE A 123 -18.61 8.10 11.88
C PHE A 123 -17.99 8.66 13.18
N GLU A 124 -18.69 8.52 14.30
CA GLU A 124 -18.25 9.04 15.59
C GLU A 124 -17.00 8.32 16.13
N ASP A 125 -16.90 7.01 15.89
CA ASP A 125 -15.75 6.19 16.28
C ASP A 125 -14.54 6.58 15.41
N LEU A 126 -14.72 6.63 14.08
CA LEU A 126 -13.70 7.04 13.13
C LEU A 126 -13.18 8.45 13.42
N GLN A 127 -14.07 9.39 13.74
CA GLN A 127 -13.68 10.75 14.12
C GLN A 127 -12.74 10.74 15.33
N THR A 128 -13.09 9.96 16.36
CA THR A 128 -12.26 9.83 17.57
C THR A 128 -10.87 9.25 17.25
N ASP A 129 -10.80 8.27 16.35
CA ASP A 129 -9.54 7.64 15.95
C ASP A 129 -8.67 8.60 15.13
N ILE A 130 -9.27 9.35 14.19
CA ILE A 130 -8.57 10.34 13.37
C ILE A 130 -8.01 11.48 14.21
N ASP A 131 -8.75 11.96 15.21
CA ASP A 131 -8.30 13.05 16.09
C ASP A 131 -7.05 12.69 16.94
N GLN A 132 -6.72 11.40 17.02
CA GLN A 132 -5.54 10.89 17.74
C GLN A 132 -4.34 10.60 16.83
N LEU A 133 -4.46 10.78 15.51
CA LEU A 133 -3.38 10.48 14.56
C LEU A 133 -2.20 11.44 14.72
N GLY A 134 -0.99 10.89 14.60
CA GLY A 134 0.24 11.66 14.53
C GLY A 134 0.57 12.11 13.11
N VAL A 135 1.59 12.95 12.98
CA VAL A 135 2.09 13.44 11.68
C VAL A 135 2.58 12.28 10.81
N GLU A 136 3.13 11.23 11.43
CA GLU A 136 3.60 10.00 10.78
C GLU A 136 2.47 9.20 10.10
N ASP A 137 1.24 9.33 10.60
CA ASP A 137 0.07 8.62 10.08
C ASP A 137 -0.59 9.32 8.89
N VAL A 138 -0.30 10.61 8.68
CA VAL A 138 -0.99 11.45 7.69
C VAL A 138 -0.92 10.86 6.28
N GLN A 139 0.22 10.32 5.87
CA GLN A 139 0.36 9.73 4.54
C GLN A 139 -0.55 8.51 4.33
N PHE A 140 -0.75 7.70 5.38
CA PHE A 140 -1.61 6.51 5.32
C PHE A 140 -3.09 6.89 5.35
N ALA A 141 -3.46 7.81 6.23
CA ALA A 141 -4.82 8.35 6.30
C ALA A 141 -5.21 9.05 5.00
N TYR A 142 -4.32 9.84 4.41
CA TYR A 142 -4.53 10.49 3.12
C TYR A 142 -4.70 9.48 1.99
N THR A 143 -3.83 8.45 1.92
CA THR A 143 -3.93 7.39 0.90
C THR A 143 -5.26 6.64 1.03
N LEU A 144 -5.69 6.34 2.26
CA LEU A 144 -6.98 5.72 2.54
C LEU A 144 -8.13 6.61 2.07
N ALA A 145 -8.12 7.89 2.42
CA ALA A 145 -9.17 8.85 2.03
C ALA A 145 -9.29 8.98 0.50
N VAL A 146 -8.16 9.07 -0.21
CA VAL A 146 -8.13 9.15 -1.68
C VAL A 146 -8.67 7.86 -2.33
N ALA A 147 -8.23 6.70 -1.86
CA ALA A 147 -8.71 5.42 -2.36
C ALA A 147 -10.21 5.23 -2.10
N TRP A 148 -10.66 5.65 -0.91
CA TRP A 148 -12.07 5.58 -0.54
C TRP A 148 -12.95 6.51 -1.38
N ALA A 149 -12.50 7.76 -1.59
CA ALA A 149 -13.18 8.71 -2.48
C ALA A 149 -13.28 8.16 -3.92
N SER A 150 -12.21 7.57 -4.43
CA SER A 150 -12.16 6.96 -5.77
C SER A 150 -13.12 5.77 -5.87
N TRP A 151 -13.19 4.93 -4.83
CA TRP A 151 -14.14 3.82 -4.76
C TRP A 151 -15.59 4.31 -4.72
N MET A 152 -15.91 5.34 -3.93
CA MET A 152 -17.26 5.93 -3.91
C MET A 152 -17.62 6.52 -5.26
N GLN A 153 -16.71 7.17 -5.95
CA GLN A 153 -16.94 7.72 -7.28
C GLN A 153 -17.28 6.60 -8.30
N ALA A 154 -16.50 5.52 -8.29
CA ALA A 154 -16.74 4.38 -9.18
C ALA A 154 -18.04 3.62 -8.87
N ASN A 155 -18.52 3.67 -7.62
CA ASN A 155 -19.75 3.03 -7.15
C ASN A 155 -20.86 4.06 -6.84
N SER A 156 -20.92 5.15 -7.58
CA SER A 156 -21.88 6.25 -7.34
C SER A 156 -23.34 5.89 -7.60
N ASP A 157 -23.58 4.74 -8.21
CA ASP A 157 -24.90 4.11 -8.36
C ASP A 157 -25.36 3.33 -7.10
N ASP A 158 -24.46 3.08 -6.14
CA ASP A 158 -24.77 2.43 -4.87
C ASP A 158 -24.97 3.46 -3.73
N TRP A 159 -26.17 3.51 -3.17
CA TRP A 159 -26.50 4.37 -2.03
C TRP A 159 -25.66 4.09 -0.80
N ASN A 160 -25.17 2.86 -0.58
CA ASN A 160 -24.29 2.53 0.52
C ASN A 160 -22.90 3.15 0.35
N ALA A 161 -22.41 3.28 -0.89
CA ALA A 161 -21.18 3.99 -1.17
C ALA A 161 -21.32 5.49 -0.89
N ILE A 162 -22.41 6.10 -1.39
CA ILE A 162 -22.68 7.54 -1.16
C ILE A 162 -22.87 7.87 0.31
N ALA A 163 -23.49 6.99 1.09
CA ALA A 163 -23.70 7.19 2.53
C ALA A 163 -22.38 7.32 3.32
N GLN A 164 -21.24 6.88 2.76
CA GLN A 164 -19.93 6.98 3.40
C GLN A 164 -19.23 8.33 3.19
N LEU A 165 -19.83 9.24 2.41
CA LEU A 165 -19.22 10.54 2.07
C LEU A 165 -18.84 11.37 3.30
N SER A 166 -19.61 11.30 4.39
CA SER A 166 -19.33 12.02 5.62
C SER A 166 -17.99 11.58 6.26
N LYS A 167 -17.66 10.30 6.14
CA LYS A 167 -16.42 9.72 6.71
C LYS A 167 -15.17 10.21 5.97
N VAL A 168 -15.25 10.33 4.65
CA VAL A 168 -14.10 10.72 3.82
C VAL A 168 -13.85 12.23 3.86
N LYS A 169 -14.86 13.04 4.18
CA LYS A 169 -14.75 14.51 4.27
C LYS A 169 -14.14 14.99 5.58
N TYR A 170 -14.11 14.15 6.61
CA TYR A 170 -13.53 14.47 7.90
C TYR A 170 -12.02 14.34 7.89
#